data_674750fde894d1ea9d3069ee40638fbc
#
_entry.id   674750fde894d1ea9d3069ee40638fbc
#
_cell.length_a   1.000
_cell.length_b   1.000
_cell.length_c   1.000
_cell.angle_alpha   90.00
_cell.angle_beta   90.00
_cell.angle_gamma   90.00
#
_symmetry.space_group_name_H-M   'P 1'
#
loop_
_entity.id
_entity.type
_entity.pdbx_description
1 polymer ?
#
loop_
_entity_poly.entity_id
_entity_poly.type
_entity_poly.pdbx_seq_one_letter_code
_entity_poly.pdbx_strand_id
1 'polypeptide(L)'
;MQSKKSRVLVIGLGNPILGDDGVGWKVAEEVKKQLPSDMPVDMECLSLGGISLMEHLIGYDRAILIDAFTLDEPTGSILVLKLSDLPNYSAFHTTSPHDTSLQNAIELGRSVGAYLPYDIMIVGIATKHVYDFSNELSPPVAETVPQAAHIVLDLLKQTIK
;
A
#
# COMPACT_ATOMS: atom_id res chain seq x y z
N MET A 1 -6.21 29.84 -14.52
CA MET A 1 -6.39 28.86 -13.44
C MET A 1 -5.26 27.84 -13.53
N GLN A 2 -4.38 27.81 -12.57
CA GLN A 2 -3.45 26.70 -12.44
C GLN A 2 -4.28 25.46 -12.04
N SER A 3 -4.28 24.42 -12.86
CA SER A 3 -4.81 23.12 -12.49
C SER A 3 -4.08 22.65 -11.22
N LYS A 4 -4.81 22.49 -10.13
CA LYS A 4 -4.26 21.97 -8.88
C LYS A 4 -3.74 20.57 -9.18
N LYS A 5 -2.42 20.39 -9.13
CA LYS A 5 -1.82 19.06 -9.32
C LYS A 5 -2.38 18.12 -8.26
N SER A 6 -2.87 16.97 -8.70
CA SER A 6 -3.36 15.91 -7.81
C SER A 6 -2.24 15.45 -6.87
N ARG A 7 -2.51 15.39 -5.56
CA ARG A 7 -1.58 14.88 -4.57
C ARG A 7 -1.75 13.37 -4.44
N VAL A 8 -0.68 12.64 -4.70
CA VAL A 8 -0.67 11.18 -4.67
C VAL A 8 0.29 10.68 -3.59
N LEU A 9 -0.17 9.72 -2.79
CA LEU A 9 0.63 9.05 -1.78
C LEU A 9 0.80 7.57 -2.13
N VAL A 10 2.03 7.09 -2.10
CA VAL A 10 2.34 5.65 -2.18
C VAL A 10 2.83 5.18 -0.81
N ILE A 11 2.22 4.14 -0.28
CA ILE A 11 2.58 3.57 1.02
C ILE A 11 2.96 2.10 0.85
N GLY A 12 4.18 1.77 1.22
CA GLY A 12 4.58 0.39 1.47
C GLY A 12 4.18 0.00 2.89
N LEU A 13 3.29 -0.99 3.01
CA LEU A 13 2.81 -1.51 4.28
C LEU A 13 3.54 -2.80 4.64
N GLY A 14 3.83 -2.99 5.91
CA GLY A 14 4.36 -4.23 6.44
C GLY A 14 5.40 -4.05 7.52
N ASN A 15 5.90 -5.19 8.00
CA ASN A 15 6.97 -5.21 8.99
C ASN A 15 8.26 -5.75 8.33
N PRO A 16 9.30 -4.91 8.15
CA PRO A 16 10.50 -5.29 7.41
C PRO A 16 11.39 -6.34 8.13
N ILE A 17 11.10 -6.66 9.38
CA ILE A 17 11.82 -7.70 10.14
C ILE A 17 11.08 -9.03 10.22
N LEU A 18 9.93 -9.15 9.55
CA LEU A 18 9.11 -10.37 9.52
C LEU A 18 9.10 -11.03 8.12
N GLY A 19 10.26 -11.18 7.50
CA GLY A 19 10.41 -11.87 6.22
C GLY A 19 9.54 -11.26 5.11
N ASP A 20 8.69 -12.06 4.51
CA ASP A 20 7.84 -11.64 3.38
C ASP A 20 6.80 -10.57 3.73
N ASP A 21 6.49 -10.40 5.01
CA ASP A 21 5.64 -9.29 5.45
C ASP A 21 6.23 -7.92 5.12
N GLY A 22 7.53 -7.83 4.93
CA GLY A 22 8.25 -6.63 4.51
C GLY A 22 8.22 -6.33 3.01
N VAL A 23 7.56 -7.13 2.19
CA VAL A 23 7.58 -6.96 0.72
C VAL A 23 7.05 -5.59 0.28
N GLY A 24 6.03 -5.06 0.95
CA GLY A 24 5.49 -3.73 0.62
C GLY A 24 6.54 -2.63 0.73
N TRP A 25 7.39 -2.68 1.74
CA TRP A 25 8.50 -1.74 1.90
C TRP A 25 9.55 -1.90 0.79
N LYS A 26 9.88 -3.14 0.43
CA LYS A 26 10.87 -3.43 -0.63
C LYS A 26 10.39 -2.92 -1.99
N VAL A 27 9.11 -3.11 -2.30
CA VAL A 27 8.51 -2.60 -3.54
C VAL A 27 8.51 -1.06 -3.53
N ALA A 28 8.10 -0.44 -2.42
CA ALA A 28 8.12 1.03 -2.30
C ALA A 28 9.53 1.61 -2.46
N GLU A 29 10.53 0.99 -1.87
CA GLU A 29 11.94 1.38 -2.05
C GLU A 29 12.36 1.30 -3.53
N GLU A 30 11.98 0.25 -4.23
CA GLU A 30 12.29 0.06 -5.65
C GLU A 30 11.58 1.10 -6.52
N VAL A 31 10.30 1.39 -6.23
CA VAL A 31 9.55 2.47 -6.90
C VAL A 31 10.27 3.81 -6.71
N LYS A 32 10.70 4.10 -5.48
CA LYS A 32 11.37 5.37 -5.16
C LYS A 32 12.67 5.56 -5.96
N LYS A 33 13.43 4.49 -6.19
CA LYS A 33 14.65 4.55 -7.00
C LYS A 33 14.38 4.91 -8.46
N GLN A 34 13.23 4.51 -9.00
CA GLN A 34 12.86 4.69 -10.40
C GLN A 34 11.94 5.89 -10.64
N LEU A 35 11.43 6.50 -9.57
CA LEU A 35 10.49 7.61 -9.66
C LEU A 35 11.22 8.87 -10.15
N PRO A 36 10.72 9.52 -11.23
CA PRO A 36 11.26 10.81 -11.65
C PRO A 36 11.16 11.86 -10.55
N SER A 37 12.22 12.65 -10.35
CA SER A 37 12.32 13.63 -9.27
C SER A 37 11.30 14.77 -9.36
N ASP A 38 10.74 15.01 -10.54
CA ASP A 38 9.72 16.04 -10.81
C ASP A 38 8.28 15.52 -10.64
N MET A 39 8.10 14.23 -10.39
CA MET A 39 6.78 13.63 -10.20
C MET A 39 6.23 13.98 -8.82
N PRO A 40 5.01 14.56 -8.72
CA PRO A 40 4.43 15.01 -7.46
C PRO A 40 3.82 13.85 -6.67
N VAL A 41 4.65 12.94 -6.21
CA VAL A 41 4.27 11.74 -5.47
C VAL A 41 5.04 11.71 -4.15
N ASP A 42 4.32 11.59 -3.05
CA ASP A 42 4.91 11.33 -1.75
C ASP A 42 4.96 9.82 -1.48
N MET A 43 6.00 9.36 -0.81
CA MET A 43 6.19 7.96 -0.49
C MET A 43 6.48 7.76 0.99
N GLU A 44 5.82 6.77 1.58
CA GLU A 44 6.03 6.36 2.97
C GLU A 44 6.12 4.83 3.07
N CYS A 45 6.86 4.36 4.07
CA CYS A 45 6.89 2.96 4.49
C CYS A 45 6.38 2.89 5.94
N LEU A 46 5.29 2.16 6.15
CA LEU A 46 4.56 2.15 7.43
C LEU A 46 4.24 0.73 7.88
N SER A 47 4.13 0.56 9.20
CA SER A 47 3.61 -0.66 9.84
C SER A 47 2.35 -0.29 10.63
N LEU A 48 1.36 0.26 9.96
CA LEU A 48 0.14 0.80 10.54
C LEU A 48 -1.09 0.25 9.85
N GLY A 49 -2.23 0.29 10.53
CA GLY A 49 -3.52 -0.07 10.01
C GLY A 49 -4.63 0.82 10.58
N GLY A 50 -5.87 0.57 10.17
CA GLY A 50 -7.05 1.23 10.72
C GLY A 50 -6.97 2.75 10.71
N ILE A 51 -7.30 3.35 11.84
CA ILE A 51 -7.34 4.81 12.01
C ILE A 51 -5.97 5.45 11.80
N SER A 52 -4.91 4.84 12.32
CA SER A 52 -3.56 5.38 12.18
C SER A 52 -3.11 5.45 10.72
N LEU A 53 -3.46 4.43 9.91
CA LEU A 53 -3.21 4.44 8.48
C LEU A 53 -4.07 5.52 7.77
N MET A 54 -5.34 5.62 8.12
CA MET A 54 -6.24 6.64 7.58
C MET A 54 -5.70 8.06 7.83
N GLU A 55 -5.13 8.33 8.99
CA GLU A 55 -4.56 9.64 9.31
C GLU A 55 -3.44 10.06 8.33
N HIS A 56 -2.62 9.11 7.88
CA HIS A 56 -1.58 9.36 6.87
C HIS A 56 -2.16 9.69 5.48
N LEU A 57 -3.38 9.27 5.19
CA LEU A 57 -4.06 9.53 3.92
C LEU A 57 -4.69 10.92 3.84
N ILE A 58 -4.83 11.64 4.96
CA ILE A 58 -5.45 12.96 4.99
C ILE A 58 -4.69 13.96 4.11
N GLY A 59 -5.42 14.65 3.25
CA GLY A 59 -4.89 15.69 2.37
C GLY A 59 -4.42 15.21 1.00
N TYR A 60 -4.53 13.90 0.73
CA TYR A 60 -4.22 13.33 -0.58
C TYR A 60 -5.48 13.10 -1.41
N ASP A 61 -5.36 13.21 -2.72
CA ASP A 61 -6.45 12.97 -3.67
C ASP A 61 -6.53 11.48 -4.04
N ARG A 62 -5.38 10.82 -4.15
CA ARG A 62 -5.22 9.41 -4.49
C ARG A 62 -4.15 8.73 -3.66
N ALA A 63 -4.27 7.42 -3.51
CA ALA A 63 -3.26 6.62 -2.82
C ALA A 63 -3.06 5.26 -3.49
N ILE A 64 -1.86 4.72 -3.36
CA ILE A 64 -1.53 3.34 -3.72
C ILE A 64 -0.93 2.70 -2.46
N LEU A 65 -1.53 1.60 -2.02
CA LEU A 65 -1.05 0.80 -0.90
C LEU A 65 -0.40 -0.47 -1.45
N ILE A 66 0.79 -0.79 -0.98
CA ILE A 66 1.54 -1.98 -1.37
C ILE A 66 1.66 -2.85 -0.13
N ASP A 67 1.13 -4.08 -0.19
CA ASP A 67 1.02 -4.93 0.99
C ASP A 67 1.18 -6.41 0.66
N ALA A 68 1.61 -7.19 1.66
CA ALA A 68 1.61 -8.62 1.60
C ALA A 68 0.21 -9.15 1.92
N PHE A 69 -0.25 -10.13 1.13
CA PHE A 69 -1.53 -10.79 1.35
C PHE A 69 -1.31 -12.29 1.56
N THR A 70 -1.90 -12.84 2.60
CA THR A 70 -1.97 -14.28 2.78
C THR A 70 -3.20 -14.80 2.03
N LEU A 71 -2.96 -15.40 0.88
CA LEU A 71 -4.00 -15.88 -0.04
C LEU A 71 -3.71 -17.31 -0.48
N ASP A 72 -4.76 -18.02 -0.96
CA ASP A 72 -4.64 -19.32 -1.63
C ASP A 72 -4.12 -19.21 -3.08
N GLU A 73 -3.35 -18.18 -3.34
CA GLU A 73 -2.68 -17.93 -4.61
C GLU A 73 -1.21 -18.39 -4.53
N PRO A 74 -0.58 -18.72 -5.65
CA PRO A 74 0.85 -19.01 -5.65
C PRO A 74 1.65 -17.86 -5.04
N THR A 75 2.59 -18.19 -4.18
CA THR A 75 3.47 -17.22 -3.53
C THR A 75 4.17 -16.35 -4.58
N GLY A 76 4.12 -15.04 -4.41
CA GLY A 76 4.66 -14.07 -5.37
C GLY A 76 3.65 -13.58 -6.42
N SER A 77 2.41 -14.12 -6.45
CA SER A 77 1.35 -13.58 -7.31
C SER A 77 1.03 -12.14 -6.94
N ILE A 78 0.76 -11.31 -7.94
CA ILE A 78 0.42 -9.90 -7.75
C ILE A 78 -1.06 -9.68 -8.03
N LEU A 79 -1.74 -8.99 -7.12
CA LEU A 79 -3.12 -8.58 -7.24
C LEU A 79 -3.21 -7.06 -7.25
N VAL A 80 -3.99 -6.51 -8.19
CA VAL A 80 -4.25 -5.06 -8.26
C VAL A 80 -5.75 -4.87 -8.06
N LEU A 81 -6.12 -4.21 -6.98
CA LEU A 81 -7.50 -4.05 -6.55
C LEU A 81 -7.80 -2.61 -6.15
N LYS A 82 -9.05 -2.20 -6.31
CA LYS A 82 -9.52 -0.98 -5.65
C LYS A 82 -9.89 -1.31 -4.20
N LEU A 83 -9.61 -0.40 -3.28
CA LEU A 83 -10.02 -0.58 -1.89
C LEU A 83 -11.55 -0.79 -1.79
N SER A 84 -12.33 -0.10 -2.61
CA SER A 84 -13.79 -0.23 -2.67
C SER A 84 -14.29 -1.62 -3.08
N ASP A 85 -13.45 -2.43 -3.73
CA ASP A 85 -13.79 -3.80 -4.13
C ASP A 85 -13.50 -4.84 -3.03
N LEU A 86 -12.88 -4.42 -1.94
CA LEU A 86 -12.56 -5.28 -0.79
C LEU A 86 -13.54 -5.02 0.36
N PRO A 87 -14.27 -6.04 0.84
CA PRO A 87 -15.32 -5.82 1.84
C PRO A 87 -14.80 -5.41 3.22
N ASN A 88 -13.64 -5.83 3.64
CA ASN A 88 -13.07 -5.53 4.97
C ASN A 88 -11.55 -5.60 4.94
N TYR A 89 -10.93 -4.66 4.24
CA TYR A 89 -9.48 -4.59 4.26
C TYR A 89 -8.97 -4.06 5.62
N SER A 90 -8.30 -4.92 6.34
CA SER A 90 -7.41 -4.52 7.41
C SER A 90 -5.98 -4.84 6.98
N ALA A 91 -5.08 -3.88 7.10
CA ALA A 91 -3.67 -4.19 6.93
C ALA A 91 -3.32 -5.31 7.92
N PHE A 92 -2.84 -6.45 7.40
CA PHE A 92 -2.63 -7.68 8.17
C PHE A 92 -1.52 -7.59 9.24
N HIS A 93 -0.96 -6.41 9.41
CA HIS A 93 0.15 -6.14 10.32
C HIS A 93 -0.28 -5.74 11.71
N THR A 94 -1.58 -5.52 11.91
CA THR A 94 -2.11 -5.14 13.21
C THR A 94 -2.63 -6.39 13.91
N THR A 95 -2.01 -6.73 15.01
CA THR A 95 -2.35 -7.90 15.82
C THR A 95 -3.48 -7.63 16.80
N SER A 96 -4.02 -6.41 16.82
CA SER A 96 -5.11 -6.04 17.71
C SER A 96 -6.46 -6.46 17.13
N PRO A 97 -7.24 -7.29 17.86
CA PRO A 97 -8.59 -7.64 17.42
C PRO A 97 -9.59 -6.47 17.46
N HIS A 98 -9.14 -5.31 17.92
CA HIS A 98 -9.95 -4.08 18.00
C HIS A 98 -9.66 -3.09 16.87
N ASP A 99 -8.75 -3.44 15.96
CA ASP A 99 -8.46 -2.56 14.85
C ASP A 99 -9.62 -2.54 13.85
N THR A 100 -10.09 -1.33 13.59
CA THR A 100 -11.11 -1.12 12.57
C THR A 100 -10.52 -1.33 11.17
N SER A 101 -11.34 -1.76 10.21
CA SER A 101 -10.90 -1.82 8.82
C SER A 101 -10.55 -0.43 8.31
N LEU A 102 -9.69 -0.37 7.28
CA LEU A 102 -9.35 0.91 6.66
C LEU A 102 -10.59 1.60 6.07
N GLN A 103 -11.52 0.85 5.49
CA GLN A 103 -12.78 1.39 4.97
C GLN A 103 -13.59 2.09 6.06
N ASN A 104 -13.75 1.44 7.22
CA ASN A 104 -14.47 2.03 8.35
C ASN A 104 -13.74 3.26 8.91
N ALA A 105 -12.41 3.21 8.96
CA ALA A 105 -11.60 4.37 9.39
C ALA A 105 -11.78 5.55 8.43
N ILE A 106 -11.82 5.31 7.13
CA ILE A 106 -12.04 6.34 6.10
C ILE A 106 -13.44 6.94 6.23
N GLU A 107 -14.47 6.13 6.42
CA GLU A 107 -15.84 6.62 6.65
C GLU A 107 -15.92 7.50 7.89
N LEU A 108 -15.30 7.07 8.98
CA LEU A 108 -15.21 7.87 10.21
C LEU A 108 -14.49 9.19 9.97
N GLY A 109 -13.34 9.16 9.30
CA GLY A 109 -12.59 10.37 8.96
C GLY A 109 -13.40 11.36 8.13
N ARG A 110 -14.11 10.88 7.11
CA ARG A 110 -14.98 11.71 6.28
C ARG A 110 -16.14 12.30 7.08
N SER A 111 -16.73 11.54 8.01
CA SER A 111 -17.83 12.00 8.85
C SER A 111 -17.46 13.18 9.75
N VAL A 112 -16.19 13.30 10.12
CA VAL A 112 -15.66 14.41 10.94
C VAL A 112 -14.96 15.50 10.09
N GLY A 113 -15.11 15.44 8.76
CA GLY A 113 -14.64 16.48 7.84
C GLY A 113 -13.23 16.32 7.31
N ALA A 114 -12.58 15.18 7.49
CA ALA A 114 -11.25 14.92 6.93
C ALA A 114 -11.32 14.80 5.39
N TYR A 115 -10.37 15.45 4.71
CA TYR A 115 -10.18 15.28 3.27
C TYR A 115 -9.36 14.02 3.02
N LEU A 116 -9.98 13.02 2.41
CA LEU A 116 -9.38 11.71 2.17
C LEU A 116 -9.42 11.33 0.68
N PRO A 117 -8.50 10.47 0.23
CA PRO A 117 -8.46 10.06 -1.18
C PRO A 117 -9.78 9.49 -1.67
N TYR A 118 -10.18 9.89 -2.87
CA TYR A 118 -11.36 9.33 -3.55
C TYR A 118 -11.04 8.07 -4.34
N ASP A 119 -9.75 7.80 -4.58
CA ASP A 119 -9.26 6.64 -5.32
C ASP A 119 -8.08 6.03 -4.57
N ILE A 120 -8.25 4.81 -4.07
CA ILE A 120 -7.22 4.05 -3.37
C ILE A 120 -7.08 2.71 -4.05
N MET A 121 -5.89 2.48 -4.65
CA MET A 121 -5.50 1.21 -5.25
C MET A 121 -4.66 0.40 -4.27
N ILE A 122 -4.79 -0.90 -4.33
CA ILE A 122 -3.98 -1.83 -3.56
C ILE A 122 -3.22 -2.72 -4.53
N VAL A 123 -1.91 -2.79 -4.36
CA VAL A 123 -1.03 -3.74 -5.02
C VAL A 123 -0.64 -4.77 -3.96
N GLY A 124 -1.28 -5.93 -4.03
CA GLY A 124 -1.07 -7.03 -3.10
C GLY A 124 -0.12 -8.07 -3.66
N ILE A 125 0.79 -8.55 -2.84
CA ILE A 125 1.71 -9.63 -3.18
C ILE A 125 1.34 -10.84 -2.31
N ALA A 126 1.02 -11.97 -2.96
CA ALA A 126 0.67 -13.20 -2.26
C ALA A 126 1.88 -13.77 -1.52
N THR A 127 1.73 -13.97 -0.23
CA THR A 127 2.74 -14.56 0.64
C THR A 127 2.14 -15.71 1.42
N LYS A 128 3.00 -16.60 1.90
CA LYS A 128 2.62 -17.59 2.91
C LYS A 128 2.76 -16.96 4.29
N HIS A 129 1.88 -17.34 5.19
CA HIS A 129 1.91 -16.88 6.55
C HIS A 129 3.09 -17.50 7.30
N VAL A 130 4.24 -16.83 7.25
CA VAL A 130 5.46 -17.26 7.95
C VAL A 130 5.92 -16.10 8.82
N TYR A 131 5.92 -16.31 10.14
CA TYR A 131 6.36 -15.32 11.11
C TYR A 131 7.82 -15.53 11.54
N ASP A 132 8.71 -15.76 10.59
CA ASP A 132 10.12 -15.85 10.91
C ASP A 132 10.74 -14.46 10.96
N PHE A 133 11.50 -14.19 11.99
CA PHE A 133 12.31 -12.99 12.06
C PHE A 133 13.37 -13.03 10.97
N SER A 134 13.25 -12.20 9.97
CA SER A 134 14.19 -12.06 8.88
C SER A 134 13.99 -10.72 8.19
N ASN A 135 15.06 -10.10 7.78
CA ASN A 135 15.01 -8.91 6.91
C ASN A 135 15.09 -9.28 5.42
N GLU A 136 15.05 -10.56 5.10
CA GLU A 136 15.11 -11.07 3.73
C GLU A 136 13.75 -11.62 3.29
N LEU A 137 13.43 -11.39 2.02
CA LEU A 137 12.26 -11.99 1.36
C LEU A 137 12.59 -13.42 0.92
N SER A 138 11.58 -14.30 0.92
CA SER A 138 11.71 -15.60 0.27
C SER A 138 11.94 -15.41 -1.24
N PRO A 139 12.64 -16.36 -1.92
CA PRO A 139 12.95 -16.20 -3.34
C PRO A 139 11.75 -15.89 -4.25
N PRO A 140 10.59 -16.57 -4.14
CA PRO A 140 9.43 -16.26 -4.99
C PRO A 140 8.91 -14.84 -4.81
N VAL A 141 8.96 -14.31 -3.58
CA VAL A 141 8.50 -12.96 -3.28
C VAL A 141 9.56 -11.93 -3.72
N ALA A 142 10.84 -12.20 -3.46
CA ALA A 142 11.93 -11.32 -3.88
C ALA A 142 11.94 -11.11 -5.40
N GLU A 143 11.72 -12.17 -6.18
CA GLU A 143 11.66 -12.12 -7.64
C GLU A 143 10.50 -11.29 -8.18
N THR A 144 9.47 -11.09 -7.39
CA THR A 144 8.27 -10.31 -7.75
C THR A 144 8.46 -8.80 -7.58
N VAL A 145 9.40 -8.38 -6.75
CA VAL A 145 9.61 -6.95 -6.42
C VAL A 145 9.75 -6.06 -7.66
N PRO A 146 10.59 -6.38 -8.66
CA PRO A 146 10.72 -5.53 -9.85
C PRO A 146 9.41 -5.40 -10.63
N GLN A 147 8.66 -6.47 -10.80
CA GLN A 147 7.37 -6.45 -11.50
C GLN A 147 6.32 -5.65 -10.74
N ALA A 148 6.24 -5.83 -9.42
CA ALA A 148 5.33 -5.07 -8.57
C ALA A 148 5.65 -3.56 -8.63
N ALA A 149 6.93 -3.19 -8.56
CA ALA A 149 7.37 -1.80 -8.71
C ALA A 149 6.96 -1.22 -10.06
N HIS A 150 7.12 -1.98 -11.14
CA HIS A 150 6.69 -1.56 -12.48
C HIS A 150 5.19 -1.30 -12.56
N ILE A 151 4.38 -2.17 -11.95
CA ILE A 151 2.92 -2.00 -11.87
C ILE A 151 2.57 -0.70 -11.13
N VAL A 152 3.22 -0.43 -10.01
CA VAL A 152 3.00 0.82 -9.25
C VAL A 152 3.36 2.05 -10.09
N LEU A 153 4.50 2.02 -10.78
CA LEU A 153 4.92 3.10 -11.67
C LEU A 153 3.92 3.34 -12.82
N ASP A 154 3.38 2.28 -13.39
CA ASP A 154 2.34 2.39 -14.44
C ASP A 154 1.04 2.98 -13.90
N LEU A 155 0.62 2.58 -12.71
CA LEU A 155 -0.54 3.17 -12.02
C LEU A 155 -0.34 4.68 -11.77
N LEU A 156 0.86 5.08 -11.37
CA LEU A 156 1.20 6.49 -11.15
C LEU A 156 1.13 7.30 -12.45
N LYS A 157 1.61 6.78 -13.56
CA LYS A 157 1.52 7.44 -14.88
C LYS A 157 0.08 7.66 -15.33
N GLN A 158 -0.81 6.73 -15.03
CA GLN A 158 -2.24 6.86 -15.34
C GLN A 158 -2.92 7.91 -14.46
N THR A 159 -2.41 8.11 -13.26
CA THR A 159 -2.99 8.99 -12.25
C THR A 159 -2.67 10.47 -12.48
N ILE A 160 -1.57 10.77 -13.15
CA ILE A 160 -0.99 12.13 -13.28
C ILE A 160 -1.37 12.80 -14.62
N LYS A 161 -2.13 12.13 -15.45
CA LYS A 161 -2.64 12.70 -16.71
C LYS A 161 -3.70 13.77 -16.49
#